data_112e4aba797d0dd760ed947ed5114897
#
_entry.id   112e4aba797d0dd760ed947ed5114897
#
_cell.length_a   1.000
_cell.length_b   1.000
_cell.length_c   1.000
_cell.angle_alpha   90.00
_cell.angle_beta   90.00
_cell.angle_gamma   90.00
#
_symmetry.space_group_name_H-M   'P 1'
#
loop_
_entity.id
_entity.type
_entity.pdbx_description
1 polymer ?
#
loop_
_entity_poly.entity_id
_entity_poly.type
_entity_poly.pdbx_seq_one_letter_code
_entity_poly.pdbx_strand_id
1 'polypeptide(L)'
;MSKQWKLKLANACLRLYTKLGSNFKDKRSFDKSREFERIVIFSTTALGDLMFNTPAIRAIHERYPAAEITLVSSHKNRGLVGTSPYFSSVIYWDHKAKDMLSVICQLKKKRPQLAIILHSKAPYDVITAIFAGCEYVFKDVYKKDLAGMDQWLTGISIRGKGHLIQRKLELVGLLGCVTDNREMFIPVDFPQQQKQLNKIVVGFQMGASESLRCWPVARFVGLAKMLLAHSPDYSIALIGTPKEQDIECEFMAGLTAEERERVVSYIGKTTLPQLLAVMKNMDVLVTGDTGPLHLAIALKTRTVSLFASANPEQTGPYQNPELHRVIHVPVETQLPGAEQRYQPLSIITSQEVMEKVIK
;
A
#
# COMPACT_ATOMS: atom_id res chain seq x y z
N MET A 1 -23.13 -4.26 16.66
CA MET A 1 -22.70 -5.65 16.98
C MET A 1 -21.20 -5.69 17.17
N SER A 2 -20.71 -6.21 18.30
CA SER A 2 -19.29 -6.21 18.62
C SER A 2 -18.48 -7.10 17.65
N LYS A 3 -17.21 -6.76 17.40
CA LYS A 3 -16.27 -7.55 16.56
C LYS A 3 -16.18 -9.01 17.03
N GLN A 4 -16.28 -9.24 18.35
CA GLN A 4 -16.20 -10.57 18.96
C GLN A 4 -17.32 -11.52 18.55
N TRP A 5 -18.56 -11.02 18.40
CA TRP A 5 -19.70 -11.84 17.95
C TRP A 5 -19.48 -12.36 16.53
N LYS A 6 -18.98 -11.50 15.63
CA LYS A 6 -18.67 -11.91 14.25
C LYS A 6 -17.61 -13.04 14.21
N LEU A 7 -16.60 -12.97 15.07
CA LEU A 7 -15.59 -14.01 15.18
C LEU A 7 -16.16 -15.33 15.74
N LYS A 8 -17.05 -15.26 16.75
CA LYS A 8 -17.72 -16.45 17.28
C LYS A 8 -18.59 -17.13 16.22
N LEU A 9 -19.38 -16.34 15.48
CA LEU A 9 -20.22 -16.88 14.39
C LEU A 9 -19.36 -17.50 13.28
N ALA A 10 -18.30 -16.81 12.87
CA ALA A 10 -17.35 -17.31 11.88
C ALA A 10 -16.76 -18.67 12.28
N ASN A 11 -16.32 -18.80 13.54
CA ASN A 11 -15.80 -20.06 14.08
C ASN A 11 -16.86 -21.18 14.07
N ALA A 12 -18.09 -20.89 14.45
CA ALA A 12 -19.18 -21.87 14.43
C ALA A 12 -19.46 -22.37 13.00
N CYS A 13 -19.56 -21.44 12.03
CA CYS A 13 -19.76 -21.76 10.62
C CYS A 13 -18.60 -22.62 10.05
N LEU A 14 -17.35 -22.26 10.36
CA LEU A 14 -16.18 -22.97 9.88
C LEU A 14 -16.11 -24.39 10.49
N ARG A 15 -16.40 -24.54 11.79
CA ARG A 15 -16.47 -25.86 12.44
C ARG A 15 -17.52 -26.78 11.82
N LEU A 16 -18.69 -26.23 11.52
CA LEU A 16 -19.74 -27.01 10.86
C LEU A 16 -19.31 -27.42 9.44
N TYR A 17 -18.78 -26.47 8.66
CA TYR A 17 -18.33 -26.71 7.29
C TYR A 17 -17.22 -27.76 7.22
N THR A 18 -16.22 -27.66 8.11
CA THR A 18 -15.09 -28.61 8.13
C THR A 18 -15.50 -30.02 8.57
N LYS A 19 -16.49 -30.16 9.46
CA LYS A 19 -17.08 -31.46 9.83
C LYS A 19 -17.85 -32.10 8.67
N LEU A 20 -18.42 -31.33 7.76
CA LEU A 20 -19.18 -31.83 6.60
C LEU A 20 -18.30 -32.23 5.41
N GLY A 21 -16.98 -32.18 5.54
CA GLY A 21 -16.04 -32.65 4.51
C GLY A 21 -15.42 -31.54 3.65
N SER A 22 -14.71 -30.60 4.29
CA SER A 22 -13.92 -29.60 3.58
C SER A 22 -12.53 -30.12 3.19
N ASN A 23 -11.87 -29.43 2.22
CA ASN A 23 -10.49 -29.72 1.85
C ASN A 23 -9.46 -29.18 2.88
N PHE A 24 -9.90 -28.38 3.84
CA PHE A 24 -9.02 -27.74 4.84
C PHE A 24 -8.30 -28.80 5.67
N LYS A 25 -6.98 -28.69 5.74
CA LYS A 25 -6.09 -29.62 6.43
C LYS A 25 -5.52 -29.03 7.72
N ASP A 26 -5.23 -29.90 8.67
CA ASP A 26 -4.51 -29.53 9.90
C ASP A 26 -3.14 -28.93 9.52
N LYS A 27 -2.73 -27.88 10.25
CA LYS A 27 -1.43 -27.23 10.08
C LYS A 27 -0.23 -28.16 10.20
N ARG A 28 -0.37 -29.26 10.97
CA ARG A 28 0.68 -30.27 11.16
C ARG A 28 0.94 -31.11 9.90
N SER A 29 0.00 -31.13 8.95
CA SER A 29 0.15 -31.81 7.67
C SER A 29 0.83 -30.95 6.60
N PHE A 30 1.20 -29.72 6.93
CA PHE A 30 1.86 -28.82 5.99
C PHE A 30 3.35 -29.17 5.86
N ASP A 31 3.75 -29.38 4.60
CA ASP A 31 5.15 -29.58 4.21
C ASP A 31 5.62 -28.42 3.33
N LYS A 32 6.75 -27.81 3.70
CA LYS A 32 7.36 -26.70 2.95
C LYS A 32 7.86 -27.10 1.55
N SER A 33 8.15 -28.38 1.34
CA SER A 33 8.59 -28.89 0.03
C SER A 33 7.44 -29.06 -0.96
N ARG A 34 6.20 -28.99 -0.47
CA ARG A 34 5.01 -29.20 -1.31
C ARG A 34 4.89 -28.15 -2.38
N GLU A 35 4.67 -28.58 -3.60
CA GLU A 35 4.29 -27.74 -4.74
C GLU A 35 2.78 -27.51 -4.77
N PHE A 36 2.40 -26.29 -5.14
CA PHE A 36 1.00 -25.88 -5.31
C PHE A 36 0.79 -25.40 -6.74
N GLU A 37 -0.23 -25.91 -7.39
CA GLU A 37 -0.61 -25.52 -8.76
C GLU A 37 -1.52 -24.28 -8.78
N ARG A 38 -2.31 -24.07 -7.72
CA ARG A 38 -3.33 -23.02 -7.64
C ARG A 38 -3.30 -22.33 -6.29
N ILE A 39 -2.89 -21.07 -6.33
CA ILE A 39 -2.68 -20.23 -5.14
C ILE A 39 -3.64 -19.04 -5.20
N VAL A 40 -4.23 -18.66 -4.07
CA VAL A 40 -4.95 -17.40 -3.94
C VAL A 40 -4.22 -16.47 -2.96
N ILE A 41 -3.97 -15.23 -3.39
CA ILE A 41 -3.40 -14.16 -2.56
C ILE A 41 -4.49 -13.14 -2.25
N PHE A 42 -4.61 -12.73 -0.98
CA PHE A 42 -5.51 -11.66 -0.57
C PHE A 42 -4.73 -10.40 -0.23
N SER A 43 -4.97 -9.33 -1.00
CA SER A 43 -4.46 -7.98 -0.80
C SER A 43 -5.59 -6.96 -1.10
N THR A 44 -6.54 -6.83 -0.18
CA THR A 44 -7.84 -6.22 -0.43
C THR A 44 -7.99 -4.82 0.18
N THR A 45 -6.90 -4.19 0.58
CA THR A 45 -6.86 -2.87 1.23
C THR A 45 -6.36 -1.77 0.29
N ALA A 46 -5.83 -0.69 0.86
CA ALA A 46 -5.39 0.48 0.11
C ALA A 46 -4.17 0.19 -0.79
N LEU A 47 -3.90 1.13 -1.68
CA LEU A 47 -2.80 1.06 -2.66
C LEU A 47 -1.43 0.93 -1.97
N GLY A 48 -1.17 1.70 -0.90
CA GLY A 48 0.07 1.58 -0.13
C GLY A 48 0.27 0.19 0.47
N ASP A 49 -0.81 -0.42 0.98
CA ASP A 49 -0.76 -1.79 1.51
C ASP A 49 -0.42 -2.83 0.43
N LEU A 50 -0.92 -2.62 -0.80
CA LEU A 50 -0.55 -3.47 -1.94
C LEU A 50 0.94 -3.37 -2.22
N MET A 51 1.50 -2.15 -2.19
CA MET A 51 2.93 -1.95 -2.43
C MET A 51 3.80 -2.69 -1.41
N PHE A 52 3.45 -2.65 -0.13
CA PHE A 52 4.14 -3.44 0.90
C PHE A 52 4.05 -4.97 0.68
N ASN A 53 3.08 -5.44 -0.09
CA ASN A 53 2.93 -6.86 -0.40
C ASN A 53 3.73 -7.30 -1.62
N THR A 54 4.20 -6.36 -2.48
CA THR A 54 4.87 -6.71 -3.73
C THR A 54 6.12 -7.57 -3.55
N PRO A 55 7.01 -7.37 -2.56
CA PRO A 55 8.14 -8.26 -2.33
C PRO A 55 7.72 -9.70 -2.01
N ALA A 56 6.68 -9.87 -1.19
CA ALA A 56 6.14 -11.19 -0.87
C ALA A 56 5.45 -11.85 -2.08
N ILE A 57 4.75 -11.07 -2.90
CA ILE A 57 4.13 -11.55 -4.15
C ILE A 57 5.22 -12.07 -5.11
N ARG A 58 6.31 -11.34 -5.26
CA ARG A 58 7.48 -11.81 -6.06
C ARG A 58 8.05 -13.11 -5.50
N ALA A 59 8.31 -13.18 -4.20
CA ALA A 59 8.85 -14.38 -3.56
C ALA A 59 7.92 -15.61 -3.73
N ILE A 60 6.60 -15.42 -3.70
CA ILE A 60 5.62 -16.49 -3.99
C ILE A 60 5.72 -16.93 -5.45
N HIS A 61 5.78 -15.99 -6.39
CA HIS A 61 5.88 -16.28 -7.82
C HIS A 61 7.19 -17.02 -8.16
N GLU A 62 8.30 -16.63 -7.55
CA GLU A 62 9.61 -17.29 -7.71
C GLU A 62 9.62 -18.71 -7.11
N ARG A 63 8.95 -18.93 -5.97
CA ARG A 63 8.86 -20.25 -5.31
C ARG A 63 7.94 -21.19 -6.07
N TYR A 64 6.87 -20.68 -6.69
CA TYR A 64 5.85 -21.46 -7.38
C TYR A 64 5.67 -20.98 -8.83
N PRO A 65 6.70 -21.10 -9.71
CA PRO A 65 6.68 -20.49 -11.04
C PRO A 65 5.64 -21.09 -11.99
N ALA A 66 5.21 -22.33 -11.73
CA ALA A 66 4.18 -23.02 -12.51
C ALA A 66 2.76 -22.84 -11.95
N ALA A 67 2.60 -22.13 -10.82
CA ALA A 67 1.30 -21.99 -10.19
C ALA A 67 0.42 -20.94 -10.87
N GLU A 68 -0.86 -21.26 -11.01
CA GLU A 68 -1.88 -20.26 -11.31
C GLU A 68 -2.19 -19.43 -10.05
N ILE A 69 -1.73 -18.18 -10.04
CA ILE A 69 -1.94 -17.28 -8.91
C ILE A 69 -3.16 -16.41 -9.18
N THR A 70 -4.20 -16.55 -8.34
CA THR A 70 -5.37 -15.65 -8.33
C THR A 70 -5.18 -14.61 -7.24
N LEU A 71 -5.27 -13.32 -7.61
CA LEU A 71 -5.26 -12.22 -6.64
C LEU A 71 -6.70 -11.81 -6.29
N VAL A 72 -7.02 -11.73 -5.01
CA VAL A 72 -8.21 -11.03 -4.50
C VAL A 72 -7.78 -9.65 -4.03
N SER A 73 -8.23 -8.59 -4.68
CA SER A 73 -7.78 -7.21 -4.42
C SER A 73 -8.94 -6.21 -4.39
N SER A 74 -8.70 -5.02 -3.83
CA SER A 74 -9.66 -3.91 -3.90
C SER A 74 -9.75 -3.36 -5.32
N HIS A 75 -10.94 -2.87 -5.71
CA HIS A 75 -11.14 -2.15 -6.97
C HIS A 75 -10.21 -0.93 -7.11
N LYS A 76 -9.78 -0.33 -6.01
CA LYS A 76 -8.85 0.80 -5.97
C LYS A 76 -7.47 0.46 -6.58
N ASN A 77 -7.11 -0.81 -6.54
CA ASN A 77 -5.81 -1.29 -7.00
C ASN A 77 -5.83 -1.73 -8.47
N ARG A 78 -6.99 -1.62 -9.17
CA ARG A 78 -7.17 -2.14 -10.53
C ARG A 78 -6.06 -1.71 -11.49
N GLY A 79 -5.63 -0.46 -11.43
CA GLY A 79 -4.58 0.07 -12.31
C GLY A 79 -3.18 -0.51 -12.06
N LEU A 80 -2.96 -1.21 -10.92
CA LEU A 80 -1.68 -1.87 -10.60
C LEU A 80 -1.73 -3.38 -10.75
N VAL A 81 -2.92 -3.99 -10.83
CA VAL A 81 -3.01 -5.45 -10.80
C VAL A 81 -3.75 -6.03 -12.01
N GLY A 82 -4.52 -5.21 -12.73
CA GLY A 82 -5.42 -5.71 -13.79
C GLY A 82 -4.72 -6.35 -14.97
N THR A 83 -3.52 -5.91 -15.31
CA THR A 83 -2.68 -6.42 -16.40
C THR A 83 -1.36 -6.97 -15.90
N SER A 84 -1.26 -7.24 -14.60
CA SER A 84 -0.03 -7.72 -13.97
C SER A 84 0.32 -9.14 -14.41
N PRO A 85 1.56 -9.40 -14.84
CA PRO A 85 2.00 -10.74 -15.21
C PRO A 85 2.15 -11.69 -14.01
N TYR A 86 2.13 -11.17 -12.79
CA TYR A 86 2.20 -11.96 -11.55
C TYR A 86 0.93 -12.72 -11.24
N PHE A 87 -0.19 -12.47 -11.94
CA PHE A 87 -1.49 -13.06 -11.63
C PHE A 87 -2.15 -13.64 -12.86
N SER A 88 -2.54 -14.91 -12.80
CA SER A 88 -3.34 -15.56 -13.83
C SER A 88 -4.78 -15.04 -13.85
N SER A 89 -5.27 -14.49 -12.74
CA SER A 89 -6.57 -13.84 -12.66
C SER A 89 -6.67 -12.92 -11.43
N VAL A 90 -7.55 -11.90 -11.54
CA VAL A 90 -7.82 -10.95 -10.44
C VAL A 90 -9.31 -10.93 -10.15
N ILE A 91 -9.67 -11.09 -8.88
CA ILE A 91 -11.04 -10.97 -8.36
C ILE A 91 -11.09 -9.72 -7.49
N TYR A 92 -12.02 -8.80 -7.77
CA TYR A 92 -12.13 -7.56 -7.02
C TYR A 92 -13.12 -7.69 -5.87
N TRP A 93 -12.68 -7.30 -4.67
CA TRP A 93 -13.47 -7.34 -3.45
C TRP A 93 -13.07 -6.24 -2.47
N ASP A 94 -14.04 -5.39 -2.12
CA ASP A 94 -13.85 -4.28 -1.18
C ASP A 94 -14.32 -4.63 0.25
N HIS A 95 -14.27 -5.89 0.66
CA HIS A 95 -14.66 -6.41 1.97
C HIS A 95 -16.12 -6.19 2.38
N LYS A 96 -17.00 -6.03 1.43
CA LYS A 96 -18.42 -5.99 1.75
C LYS A 96 -18.92 -7.42 1.99
N ALA A 97 -19.53 -7.65 3.15
CA ALA A 97 -20.05 -8.98 3.51
C ALA A 97 -21.05 -9.53 2.46
N LYS A 98 -21.83 -8.64 1.84
CA LYS A 98 -22.79 -8.98 0.79
C LYS A 98 -22.14 -9.60 -0.45
N ASP A 99 -20.90 -9.23 -0.77
CA ASP A 99 -20.21 -9.68 -1.97
C ASP A 99 -19.37 -10.95 -1.71
N MET A 100 -19.25 -11.38 -0.44
CA MET A 100 -18.42 -12.52 -0.02
C MET A 100 -18.81 -13.82 -0.73
N LEU A 101 -20.11 -14.13 -0.85
CA LEU A 101 -20.58 -15.33 -1.54
C LEU A 101 -20.20 -15.35 -3.02
N SER A 102 -20.30 -14.20 -3.69
CA SER A 102 -19.87 -14.05 -5.08
C SER A 102 -18.37 -14.34 -5.24
N VAL A 103 -17.54 -13.80 -4.34
CA VAL A 103 -16.09 -14.05 -4.32
C VAL A 103 -15.78 -15.53 -4.08
N ILE A 104 -16.48 -16.17 -3.12
CA ILE A 104 -16.34 -17.61 -2.86
C ILE A 104 -16.69 -18.43 -4.12
N CYS A 105 -17.79 -18.11 -4.79
CA CYS A 105 -18.20 -18.81 -6.01
C CYS A 105 -17.18 -18.65 -7.15
N GLN A 106 -16.61 -17.46 -7.31
CA GLN A 106 -15.55 -17.20 -8.30
C GLN A 106 -14.28 -17.98 -7.99
N LEU A 107 -13.85 -17.98 -6.70
CA LEU A 107 -12.68 -18.71 -6.24
C LEU A 107 -12.86 -20.24 -6.35
N LYS A 108 -14.05 -20.78 -6.06
CA LYS A 108 -14.34 -22.21 -6.23
C LYS A 108 -14.09 -22.70 -7.67
N LYS A 109 -14.38 -21.89 -8.66
CA LYS A 109 -14.08 -22.19 -10.07
C LYS A 109 -12.58 -22.30 -10.33
N LYS A 110 -11.76 -21.57 -9.56
CA LYS A 110 -10.30 -21.59 -9.65
C LYS A 110 -9.66 -22.74 -8.84
N ARG A 111 -10.43 -23.41 -7.94
CA ARG A 111 -9.99 -24.53 -7.11
C ARG A 111 -8.69 -24.26 -6.36
N PRO A 112 -8.53 -23.16 -5.60
CA PRO A 112 -7.29 -22.84 -4.93
C PRO A 112 -6.95 -23.87 -3.85
N GLN A 113 -5.69 -24.24 -3.76
CA GLN A 113 -5.16 -25.20 -2.77
C GLN A 113 -4.57 -24.46 -1.56
N LEU A 114 -3.92 -23.31 -1.81
CA LEU A 114 -3.23 -22.49 -0.83
C LEU A 114 -3.78 -21.08 -0.83
N ALA A 115 -4.09 -20.56 0.36
CA ALA A 115 -4.43 -19.14 0.55
C ALA A 115 -3.34 -18.42 1.33
N ILE A 116 -2.88 -17.26 0.80
CA ILE A 116 -1.92 -16.38 1.44
C ILE A 116 -2.57 -15.01 1.64
N ILE A 117 -2.89 -14.67 2.88
CA ILE A 117 -3.60 -13.45 3.24
C ILE A 117 -2.58 -12.40 3.72
N LEU A 118 -2.06 -11.62 2.78
CA LEU A 118 -1.05 -10.61 3.05
C LEU A 118 -1.65 -9.38 3.72
N HIS A 119 -2.80 -8.88 3.23
CA HIS A 119 -3.48 -7.73 3.83
C HIS A 119 -4.99 -7.79 3.55
N SER A 120 -5.75 -8.24 4.54
CA SER A 120 -7.21 -8.37 4.43
C SER A 120 -7.87 -8.39 5.81
N LYS A 121 -9.19 -8.20 5.87
CA LYS A 121 -9.95 -8.06 7.13
C LYS A 121 -10.56 -9.38 7.59
N ALA A 122 -10.12 -9.85 8.76
CA ALA A 122 -10.75 -10.99 9.45
C ALA A 122 -12.19 -10.63 9.93
N PRO A 123 -13.10 -11.61 10.00
CA PRO A 123 -12.96 -13.03 9.68
C PRO A 123 -13.25 -13.40 8.22
N TYR A 124 -13.72 -12.45 7.41
CA TYR A 124 -14.30 -12.70 6.08
C TYR A 124 -13.29 -13.32 5.10
N ASP A 125 -12.02 -12.90 5.18
CA ASP A 125 -10.95 -13.42 4.34
C ASP A 125 -10.66 -14.91 4.60
N VAL A 126 -10.57 -15.31 5.87
CA VAL A 126 -10.35 -16.71 6.28
C VAL A 126 -11.54 -17.58 5.90
N ILE A 127 -12.78 -17.11 6.15
CA ILE A 127 -14.00 -17.80 5.73
C ILE A 127 -13.99 -18.02 4.22
N THR A 128 -13.69 -16.95 3.47
CA THR A 128 -13.66 -16.99 2.00
C THR A 128 -12.64 -18.01 1.50
N ALA A 129 -11.44 -18.02 2.06
CA ALA A 129 -10.38 -18.95 1.68
C ALA A 129 -10.81 -20.42 1.92
N ILE A 130 -11.31 -20.74 3.13
CA ILE A 130 -11.70 -22.12 3.48
C ILE A 130 -12.91 -22.56 2.67
N PHE A 131 -13.94 -21.71 2.52
CA PHE A 131 -15.13 -22.06 1.73
C PHE A 131 -14.85 -22.12 0.23
N ALA A 132 -13.80 -21.46 -0.26
CA ALA A 132 -13.33 -21.61 -1.64
C ALA A 132 -12.63 -22.95 -1.88
N GLY A 133 -12.27 -23.70 -0.83
CA GLY A 133 -11.67 -25.02 -0.90
C GLY A 133 -10.16 -25.08 -0.63
N CYS A 134 -9.57 -24.00 -0.10
CA CYS A 134 -8.16 -24.00 0.26
C CYS A 134 -7.85 -25.04 1.34
N GLU A 135 -6.78 -25.79 1.14
CA GLU A 135 -6.27 -26.79 2.05
C GLU A 135 -5.47 -26.16 3.20
N TYR A 136 -4.75 -25.08 2.90
CA TYR A 136 -3.88 -24.35 3.82
C TYR A 136 -4.12 -22.83 3.73
N VAL A 137 -4.02 -22.17 4.88
CA VAL A 137 -4.24 -20.71 4.98
C VAL A 137 -3.11 -20.08 5.78
N PHE A 138 -2.36 -19.17 5.16
CA PHE A 138 -1.33 -18.35 5.79
C PHE A 138 -1.80 -16.91 5.91
N LYS A 139 -1.58 -16.25 7.04
CA LYS A 139 -2.10 -14.91 7.26
C LYS A 139 -1.21 -14.01 8.12
N ASP A 140 -1.05 -12.76 7.68
CA ASP A 140 -0.51 -11.67 8.50
C ASP A 140 -1.64 -11.08 9.37
N VAL A 141 -1.52 -11.18 10.70
CA VAL A 141 -2.59 -10.87 11.65
C VAL A 141 -2.18 -9.84 12.70
N TYR A 142 -3.16 -9.08 13.20
CA TYR A 142 -3.00 -8.41 14.48
C TYR A 142 -3.29 -9.39 15.62
N LYS A 143 -2.50 -9.37 16.70
CA LYS A 143 -2.70 -10.24 17.86
C LYS A 143 -4.14 -10.22 18.38
N LYS A 144 -4.77 -9.04 18.40
CA LYS A 144 -6.18 -8.85 18.79
C LYS A 144 -7.20 -9.49 17.83
N ASP A 145 -6.82 -9.83 16.61
CA ASP A 145 -7.70 -10.38 15.58
C ASP A 145 -7.61 -11.92 15.50
N LEU A 146 -6.73 -12.55 16.28
CA LEU A 146 -6.63 -13.98 16.38
C LEU A 146 -7.86 -14.60 17.05
N ALA A 147 -8.29 -14.12 18.20
CA ALA A 147 -9.50 -14.47 18.96
C ALA A 147 -10.20 -15.79 18.55
N GLY A 148 -9.48 -16.91 18.61
CA GLY A 148 -9.97 -18.24 18.22
C GLY A 148 -9.98 -18.53 16.72
N MET A 149 -9.44 -17.62 15.88
CA MET A 149 -9.27 -17.86 14.43
C MET A 149 -7.95 -18.61 14.10
N ASP A 150 -7.04 -18.71 15.06
CA ASP A 150 -5.73 -19.37 14.94
C ASP A 150 -5.83 -20.85 14.54
N GLN A 151 -6.90 -21.54 14.97
CA GLN A 151 -7.16 -22.93 14.57
C GLN A 151 -7.38 -23.10 13.05
N TRP A 152 -7.70 -22.01 12.33
CA TRP A 152 -7.94 -21.99 10.88
C TRP A 152 -6.74 -21.50 10.08
N LEU A 153 -5.60 -21.29 10.73
CA LEU A 153 -4.42 -20.76 10.10
C LEU A 153 -3.28 -21.77 10.19
N THR A 154 -2.74 -22.14 9.03
CA THR A 154 -1.58 -23.01 8.90
C THR A 154 -0.32 -22.31 9.39
N GLY A 155 -0.15 -21.04 9.01
CA GLY A 155 0.96 -20.20 9.41
C GLY A 155 0.54 -18.74 9.61
N ILE A 156 1.22 -18.06 10.52
CA ILE A 156 0.93 -16.66 10.88
C ILE A 156 2.21 -15.83 10.99
N SER A 157 2.13 -14.57 10.58
CA SER A 157 3.00 -13.49 11.06
C SER A 157 2.19 -12.52 11.92
N ILE A 158 2.77 -12.01 13.00
CA ILE A 158 2.05 -11.16 13.97
C ILE A 158 2.46 -9.71 13.78
N ARG A 159 1.48 -8.83 13.55
CA ARG A 159 1.67 -7.39 13.46
C ARG A 159 1.99 -6.78 14.83
N GLY A 160 2.97 -5.89 14.87
CA GLY A 160 3.32 -5.15 16.06
C GLY A 160 4.80 -4.86 16.23
N LYS A 161 5.68 -5.56 15.51
CA LYS A 161 7.12 -5.30 15.51
C LYS A 161 7.68 -5.28 14.08
N GLY A 162 8.66 -4.40 13.84
CA GLY A 162 9.37 -4.30 12.58
C GLY A 162 8.55 -3.74 11.41
N HIS A 163 9.20 -3.61 10.27
CA HIS A 163 8.64 -3.05 9.06
C HIS A 163 7.59 -3.98 8.42
N LEU A 164 6.57 -3.38 7.78
CA LEU A 164 5.47 -4.13 7.14
C LEU A 164 5.96 -5.12 6.09
N ILE A 165 6.93 -4.74 5.25
CA ILE A 165 7.53 -5.61 4.24
C ILE A 165 8.17 -6.85 4.90
N GLN A 166 8.98 -6.63 5.95
CA GLN A 166 9.66 -7.72 6.64
C GLN A 166 8.67 -8.78 7.14
N ARG A 167 7.56 -8.35 7.75
CA ARG A 167 6.52 -9.29 8.23
C ARG A 167 5.85 -10.08 7.11
N LYS A 168 5.65 -9.47 5.92
CA LYS A 168 5.10 -10.19 4.75
C LYS A 168 6.09 -11.24 4.25
N LEU A 169 7.36 -10.89 4.23
CA LEU A 169 8.43 -11.82 3.87
C LEU A 169 8.58 -12.95 4.89
N GLU A 170 8.50 -12.65 6.20
CA GLU A 170 8.45 -13.68 7.25
C GLU A 170 7.30 -14.66 7.06
N LEU A 171 6.10 -14.16 6.71
CA LEU A 171 4.96 -15.01 6.44
C LEU A 171 5.22 -15.99 5.29
N VAL A 172 5.73 -15.48 4.17
CA VAL A 172 5.99 -16.35 3.00
C VAL A 172 7.23 -17.21 3.18
N GLY A 173 8.17 -16.81 4.03
CA GLY A 173 9.28 -17.66 4.48
C GLY A 173 8.83 -18.96 5.17
N LEU A 174 7.63 -18.95 5.80
CA LEU A 174 7.01 -20.18 6.33
C LEU A 174 6.65 -21.18 5.21
N LEU A 175 6.47 -20.71 3.98
CA LEU A 175 6.22 -21.51 2.78
C LEU A 175 7.51 -22.00 2.10
N GLY A 176 8.69 -21.61 2.61
CA GLY A 176 9.96 -21.90 1.97
C GLY A 176 10.35 -20.91 0.86
N CYS A 177 9.68 -19.76 0.75
CA CYS A 177 10.08 -18.72 -0.19
C CYS A 177 11.41 -18.09 0.24
N VAL A 178 12.25 -17.71 -0.74
CA VAL A 178 13.43 -16.86 -0.53
C VAL A 178 12.96 -15.44 -0.21
N THR A 179 13.49 -14.84 0.84
CA THR A 179 12.98 -13.58 1.40
C THR A 179 14.01 -12.46 1.47
N ASP A 180 15.11 -12.58 0.75
CA ASP A 180 16.24 -11.65 0.80
C ASP A 180 15.94 -10.34 0.06
N ASN A 181 15.10 -10.41 -0.99
CA ASN A 181 14.75 -9.26 -1.77
C ASN A 181 13.54 -8.52 -1.16
N ARG A 182 13.81 -7.37 -0.54
CA ARG A 182 12.83 -6.52 0.17
C ARG A 182 12.29 -5.38 -0.69
N GLU A 183 12.78 -5.22 -1.92
CA GLU A 183 12.40 -4.10 -2.77
C GLU A 183 10.95 -4.19 -3.23
N MET A 184 10.17 -3.14 -2.96
CA MET A 184 8.88 -2.91 -3.63
C MET A 184 9.11 -2.67 -5.11
N PHE A 185 8.16 -3.08 -5.93
CA PHE A 185 8.19 -2.85 -7.37
C PHE A 185 6.79 -2.59 -7.92
N ILE A 186 6.70 -1.97 -9.09
CA ILE A 186 5.44 -1.76 -9.80
C ILE A 186 5.10 -3.05 -10.55
N PRO A 187 3.98 -3.72 -10.21
CA PRO A 187 3.67 -5.03 -10.76
C PRO A 187 2.97 -5.00 -12.15
N VAL A 188 3.00 -3.89 -12.86
CA VAL A 188 2.42 -3.70 -14.20
C VAL A 188 3.36 -2.87 -15.06
N ASP A 189 3.25 -3.06 -16.37
CA ASP A 189 3.84 -2.15 -17.32
C ASP A 189 3.07 -0.82 -17.35
N PHE A 190 3.79 0.28 -17.54
CA PHE A 190 3.22 1.61 -17.65
C PHE A 190 3.94 2.42 -18.73
N PRO A 191 3.27 3.44 -19.30
CA PRO A 191 3.87 4.28 -20.34
C PRO A 191 5.19 4.89 -19.88
N GLN A 192 6.20 4.85 -20.73
CA GLN A 192 7.45 5.57 -20.49
C GLN A 192 7.34 6.95 -21.14
N GLN A 193 7.67 7.99 -20.40
CA GLN A 193 7.75 9.36 -20.90
C GLN A 193 9.20 9.80 -20.89
N GLN A 194 9.62 10.52 -21.91
CA GLN A 194 10.96 11.11 -21.92
C GLN A 194 11.04 12.23 -20.88
N LYS A 195 12.04 12.15 -20.02
CA LYS A 195 12.34 13.21 -19.07
C LYS A 195 12.85 14.45 -19.83
N GLN A 196 12.31 15.61 -19.49
CA GLN A 196 12.83 16.86 -20.03
C GLN A 196 14.25 17.10 -19.49
N LEU A 197 15.20 17.15 -20.40
CA LEU A 197 16.57 17.54 -20.07
C LEU A 197 16.56 19.01 -19.60
N ASN A 198 17.37 19.32 -18.61
CA ASN A 198 17.50 20.68 -18.02
C ASN A 198 16.29 21.19 -17.22
N LYS A 199 15.39 20.31 -16.77
CA LYS A 199 14.33 20.65 -15.81
C LYS A 199 14.45 19.77 -14.57
N ILE A 200 14.28 20.40 -13.41
CA ILE A 200 14.19 19.73 -12.11
C ILE A 200 12.72 19.72 -11.71
N VAL A 201 12.09 18.57 -11.80
CA VAL A 201 10.67 18.41 -11.50
C VAL A 201 10.48 17.98 -10.06
N VAL A 202 9.90 18.86 -9.24
CA VAL A 202 9.54 18.54 -7.84
C VAL A 202 8.05 18.22 -7.77
N GLY A 203 7.73 16.97 -7.45
CA GLY A 203 6.36 16.53 -7.26
C GLY A 203 5.82 16.95 -5.90
N PHE A 204 4.59 17.45 -5.85
CA PHE A 204 3.86 17.71 -4.62
C PHE A 204 2.59 16.87 -4.57
N GLN A 205 2.46 16.07 -3.52
CA GLN A 205 1.24 15.36 -3.16
C GLN A 205 0.74 15.93 -1.83
N MET A 206 -0.29 16.78 -1.90
CA MET A 206 -0.70 17.64 -0.79
C MET A 206 -1.80 17.00 0.08
N GLY A 207 -2.65 16.14 -0.51
CA GLY A 207 -3.78 15.54 0.17
C GLY A 207 -3.47 14.19 0.83
N ALA A 208 -4.31 13.79 1.78
CA ALA A 208 -4.32 12.47 2.39
C ALA A 208 -5.75 12.07 2.76
N SER A 209 -5.95 10.77 3.10
CA SER A 209 -7.24 10.30 3.59
C SER A 209 -7.60 10.82 4.99
N GLU A 210 -6.62 11.30 5.75
CA GLU A 210 -6.73 11.84 7.09
C GLU A 210 -6.00 13.18 7.15
N SER A 211 -6.64 14.21 7.70
CA SER A 211 -6.08 15.57 7.82
C SER A 211 -4.77 15.61 8.61
N LEU A 212 -4.62 14.72 9.59
CA LEU A 212 -3.38 14.59 10.39
C LEU A 212 -2.14 14.21 9.57
N ARG A 213 -2.32 13.71 8.35
CA ARG A 213 -1.24 13.34 7.41
C ARG A 213 -1.01 14.41 6.34
N CYS A 214 -1.78 15.50 6.37
CA CYS A 214 -1.62 16.60 5.43
C CYS A 214 -0.67 17.65 6.00
N TRP A 215 0.33 18.03 5.22
CA TRP A 215 1.12 19.20 5.47
C TRP A 215 0.33 20.43 4.98
N PRO A 216 0.30 21.58 5.73
CA PRO A 216 -0.51 22.71 5.34
C PRO A 216 -0.19 23.24 3.94
N VAL A 217 -1.23 23.62 3.18
CA VAL A 217 -1.07 24.14 1.80
C VAL A 217 -0.18 25.37 1.77
N ALA A 218 -0.30 26.25 2.76
CA ALA A 218 0.57 27.42 2.89
C ALA A 218 2.06 27.06 2.98
N ARG A 219 2.41 25.92 3.56
CA ARG A 219 3.79 25.41 3.61
C ARG A 219 4.27 24.91 2.24
N PHE A 220 3.40 24.24 1.47
CA PHE A 220 3.70 23.87 0.08
C PHE A 220 3.86 25.10 -0.81
N VAL A 221 3.04 26.14 -0.63
CA VAL A 221 3.20 27.43 -1.31
C VAL A 221 4.55 28.07 -0.99
N GLY A 222 4.92 28.10 0.30
CA GLY A 222 6.23 28.62 0.73
C GLY A 222 7.38 27.86 0.10
N LEU A 223 7.32 26.51 0.08
CA LEU A 223 8.32 25.66 -0.54
C LEU A 223 8.40 25.90 -2.06
N ALA A 224 7.26 26.02 -2.75
CA ALA A 224 7.22 26.30 -4.18
C ALA A 224 7.93 27.62 -4.50
N LYS A 225 7.59 28.70 -3.81
CA LYS A 225 8.23 30.02 -4.00
C LYS A 225 9.74 29.95 -3.81
N MET A 226 10.20 29.27 -2.77
CA MET A 226 11.63 29.12 -2.49
C MET A 226 12.35 28.33 -3.59
N LEU A 227 11.77 27.21 -4.08
CA LEU A 227 12.33 26.41 -5.16
C LEU A 227 12.36 27.19 -6.48
N LEU A 228 11.26 27.85 -6.84
CA LEU A 228 11.14 28.63 -8.06
C LEU A 228 12.07 29.84 -8.08
N ALA A 229 12.33 30.45 -6.94
CA ALA A 229 13.31 31.53 -6.78
C ALA A 229 14.76 31.02 -6.79
N HIS A 230 15.01 29.78 -6.37
CA HIS A 230 16.35 29.20 -6.26
C HIS A 230 17.00 28.98 -7.64
N SER A 231 16.24 28.49 -8.65
CA SER A 231 16.72 28.33 -10.03
C SER A 231 15.54 28.34 -11.03
N PRO A 232 15.75 28.87 -12.26
CA PRO A 232 14.79 28.81 -13.35
C PRO A 232 14.53 27.35 -13.82
N ASP A 233 15.38 26.40 -13.46
CA ASP A 233 15.26 24.99 -13.87
C ASP A 233 14.22 24.24 -13.06
N TYR A 234 13.85 24.71 -11.86
CA TYR A 234 12.83 24.08 -11.04
C TYR A 234 11.42 24.25 -11.64
N SER A 235 10.65 23.20 -11.63
CA SER A 235 9.22 23.17 -11.93
C SER A 235 8.50 22.30 -10.93
N ILE A 236 7.22 22.57 -10.70
CA ILE A 236 6.39 21.86 -9.73
C ILE A 236 5.37 21.00 -10.47
N ALA A 237 5.23 19.74 -10.08
CA ALA A 237 4.21 18.82 -10.57
C ALA A 237 3.25 18.48 -9.44
N LEU A 238 1.99 18.90 -9.53
CA LEU A 238 0.96 18.54 -8.55
C LEU A 238 0.35 17.20 -8.92
N ILE A 239 0.28 16.27 -7.97
CA ILE A 239 -0.41 14.99 -8.16
C ILE A 239 -1.47 14.79 -7.08
N GLY A 240 -2.56 14.13 -7.46
CA GLY A 240 -3.67 13.87 -6.55
C GLY A 240 -4.90 13.33 -7.26
N THR A 241 -5.90 13.01 -6.47
CA THR A 241 -7.22 12.57 -6.93
C THR A 241 -8.11 13.79 -7.25
N PRO A 242 -9.25 13.61 -7.96
CA PRO A 242 -10.21 14.71 -8.19
C PRO A 242 -10.75 15.37 -6.92
N LYS A 243 -10.66 14.71 -5.77
CA LYS A 243 -11.10 15.25 -4.47
C LYS A 243 -10.18 16.34 -3.92
N GLU A 244 -9.00 16.50 -4.51
CA GLU A 244 -7.98 17.46 -4.06
C GLU A 244 -7.99 18.75 -4.90
N GLN A 245 -9.02 18.99 -5.72
CA GLN A 245 -9.16 20.20 -6.53
C GLN A 245 -9.23 21.48 -5.68
N ASP A 246 -9.91 21.45 -4.54
CA ASP A 246 -9.97 22.60 -3.64
C ASP A 246 -8.58 22.96 -3.08
N ILE A 247 -7.78 21.94 -2.77
CA ILE A 247 -6.38 22.08 -2.32
C ILE A 247 -5.52 22.67 -3.45
N GLU A 248 -5.73 22.22 -4.69
CA GLU A 248 -5.08 22.78 -5.89
C GLU A 248 -5.40 24.27 -6.05
N CYS A 249 -6.69 24.63 -5.94
CA CYS A 249 -7.11 26.04 -6.05
C CYS A 249 -6.48 26.91 -4.97
N GLU A 250 -6.44 26.45 -3.72
CA GLU A 250 -5.78 27.15 -2.61
C GLU A 250 -4.28 27.33 -2.87
N PHE A 251 -3.59 26.27 -3.31
CA PHE A 251 -2.18 26.32 -3.63
C PHE A 251 -1.89 27.32 -4.77
N MET A 252 -2.63 27.23 -5.87
CA MET A 252 -2.46 28.11 -7.02
C MET A 252 -2.76 29.58 -6.67
N ALA A 253 -3.74 29.85 -5.80
CA ALA A 253 -4.05 31.19 -5.33
C ALA A 253 -2.89 31.84 -4.54
N GLY A 254 -2.06 31.02 -3.88
CA GLY A 254 -0.89 31.48 -3.15
C GLY A 254 0.31 31.89 -4.03
N LEU A 255 0.27 31.61 -5.34
CA LEU A 255 1.35 31.89 -6.29
C LEU A 255 1.05 33.10 -7.18
N THR A 256 2.10 33.80 -7.64
CA THR A 256 2.00 34.82 -8.67
C THR A 256 1.68 34.21 -10.04
N ALA A 257 1.32 35.04 -11.02
CA ALA A 257 1.07 34.56 -12.39
C ALA A 257 2.32 33.91 -13.01
N GLU A 258 3.48 34.52 -12.84
CA GLU A 258 4.76 34.02 -13.34
C GLU A 258 5.15 32.66 -12.68
N GLU A 259 4.97 32.53 -11.35
CA GLU A 259 5.23 31.28 -10.62
C GLU A 259 4.33 30.15 -11.11
N ARG A 260 3.04 30.45 -11.44
CA ARG A 260 2.07 29.44 -11.94
C ARG A 260 2.46 28.86 -13.29
N GLU A 261 3.14 29.59 -14.16
CA GLU A 261 3.62 29.08 -15.46
C GLU A 261 4.59 27.91 -15.33
N ARG A 262 5.23 27.78 -14.15
CA ARG A 262 6.17 26.71 -13.82
C ARG A 262 5.52 25.60 -12.96
N VAL A 263 4.20 25.57 -12.88
CA VAL A 263 3.43 24.55 -12.17
C VAL A 263 2.57 23.77 -13.15
N VAL A 264 2.72 22.45 -13.16
CA VAL A 264 1.87 21.56 -13.95
C VAL A 264 1.01 20.72 -13.01
N SER A 265 -0.30 20.79 -13.17
CA SER A 265 -1.23 19.98 -12.37
C SER A 265 -1.71 18.74 -13.11
N TYR A 266 -1.54 17.61 -12.47
CA TYR A 266 -2.06 16.30 -12.83
C TYR A 266 -3.19 15.83 -11.90
N ILE A 267 -3.66 16.70 -10.98
CA ILE A 267 -4.73 16.36 -10.01
C ILE A 267 -6.01 16.01 -10.77
N GLY A 268 -6.47 14.78 -10.58
CA GLY A 268 -7.66 14.24 -11.25
C GLY A 268 -7.54 14.03 -12.77
N LYS A 269 -6.36 14.22 -13.37
CA LYS A 269 -6.15 14.20 -14.84
C LYS A 269 -5.41 12.94 -15.33
N THR A 270 -5.07 12.00 -14.44
CA THR A 270 -4.31 10.81 -14.80
C THR A 270 -5.01 9.53 -14.34
N THR A 271 -4.92 8.49 -15.16
CA THR A 271 -5.09 7.11 -14.70
C THR A 271 -3.87 6.70 -13.87
N LEU A 272 -3.98 5.61 -13.11
CA LEU A 272 -2.85 5.16 -12.28
C LEU A 272 -1.58 4.82 -13.09
N PRO A 273 -1.64 4.12 -14.25
CA PRO A 273 -0.46 3.93 -15.10
C PRO A 273 0.15 5.24 -15.65
N GLN A 274 -0.67 6.23 -15.98
CA GLN A 274 -0.18 7.55 -16.40
C GLN A 274 0.47 8.30 -15.24
N LEU A 275 -0.09 8.19 -14.04
CA LEU A 275 0.50 8.75 -12.83
C LEU A 275 1.90 8.16 -12.55
N LEU A 276 2.07 6.85 -12.74
CA LEU A 276 3.39 6.19 -12.61
C LEU A 276 4.42 6.79 -13.57
N ALA A 277 4.03 7.06 -14.82
CA ALA A 277 4.90 7.70 -15.80
C ALA A 277 5.30 9.13 -15.38
N VAL A 278 4.35 9.91 -14.88
CA VAL A 278 4.61 11.25 -14.32
C VAL A 278 5.57 11.17 -13.14
N MET A 279 5.29 10.28 -12.19
CA MET A 279 6.10 10.12 -10.97
C MET A 279 7.52 9.64 -11.27
N LYS A 280 7.70 8.76 -12.26
CA LYS A 280 9.02 8.27 -12.69
C LYS A 280 9.91 9.39 -13.22
N ASN A 281 9.33 10.43 -13.78
CA ASN A 281 10.03 11.59 -14.32
C ASN A 281 10.29 12.72 -13.30
N MET A 282 9.75 12.62 -12.10
CA MET A 282 10.07 13.54 -11.01
C MET A 282 11.51 13.31 -10.51
N ASP A 283 12.19 14.39 -10.17
CA ASP A 283 13.49 14.33 -9.49
C ASP A 283 13.31 14.04 -8.01
N VAL A 284 12.25 14.57 -7.40
CA VAL A 284 11.88 14.31 -6.01
C VAL A 284 10.37 14.50 -5.81
N LEU A 285 9.76 13.66 -4.98
CA LEU A 285 8.38 13.81 -4.52
C LEU A 285 8.35 14.24 -3.06
N VAL A 286 7.65 15.34 -2.76
CA VAL A 286 7.31 15.76 -1.39
C VAL A 286 5.90 15.30 -1.08
N THR A 287 5.73 14.50 -0.03
CA THR A 287 4.45 13.86 0.32
C THR A 287 4.37 13.49 1.79
N GLY A 288 3.17 13.33 2.32
CA GLY A 288 2.94 12.66 3.59
C GLY A 288 3.04 11.12 3.49
N ASP A 289 2.72 10.41 4.58
CA ASP A 289 2.57 8.94 4.62
C ASP A 289 1.29 8.52 3.85
N THR A 290 1.42 8.36 2.54
CA THR A 290 0.31 8.12 1.61
C THR A 290 0.64 7.04 0.57
N GLY A 291 -0.35 6.60 -0.21
CA GLY A 291 -0.14 5.66 -1.31
C GLY A 291 0.93 6.10 -2.32
N PRO A 292 0.92 7.35 -2.80
CA PRO A 292 1.94 7.91 -3.67
C PRO A 292 3.38 7.80 -3.16
N LEU A 293 3.62 7.91 -1.84
CA LEU A 293 4.95 7.67 -1.27
C LEU A 293 5.49 6.29 -1.65
N HIS A 294 4.68 5.26 -1.47
CA HIS A 294 5.11 3.87 -1.73
C HIS A 294 5.26 3.58 -3.22
N LEU A 295 4.48 4.26 -4.08
CA LEU A 295 4.70 4.21 -5.53
C LEU A 295 6.05 4.85 -5.91
N ALA A 296 6.37 6.02 -5.36
CA ALA A 296 7.63 6.71 -5.62
C ALA A 296 8.84 5.86 -5.18
N ILE A 297 8.75 5.22 -4.00
CA ILE A 297 9.79 4.30 -3.52
C ILE A 297 9.98 3.13 -4.49
N ALA A 298 8.88 2.50 -4.94
CA ALA A 298 8.94 1.39 -5.90
C ALA A 298 9.48 1.80 -7.27
N LEU A 299 9.25 3.06 -7.69
CA LEU A 299 9.79 3.65 -8.92
C LEU A 299 11.25 4.10 -8.78
N LYS A 300 11.82 4.05 -7.56
CA LYS A 300 13.14 4.62 -7.23
C LYS A 300 13.21 6.13 -7.53
N THR A 301 12.08 6.83 -7.39
CA THR A 301 12.01 8.29 -7.41
C THR A 301 12.38 8.80 -6.01
N ARG A 302 13.27 9.80 -5.93
CA ARG A 302 13.63 10.40 -4.63
C ARG A 302 12.40 10.93 -3.91
N THR A 303 12.40 10.85 -2.58
CA THR A 303 11.28 11.35 -1.77
C THR A 303 11.76 12.17 -0.58
N VAL A 304 10.98 13.22 -0.25
CA VAL A 304 10.96 13.83 1.07
C VAL A 304 9.59 13.54 1.66
N SER A 305 9.55 12.67 2.66
CA SER A 305 8.31 12.17 3.25
C SER A 305 8.10 12.69 4.66
N LEU A 306 6.87 13.15 4.94
CA LEU A 306 6.48 13.81 6.17
C LEU A 306 5.59 12.86 7.00
N PHE A 307 6.05 12.51 8.19
CA PHE A 307 5.38 11.57 9.08
C PHE A 307 4.96 12.24 10.40
N ALA A 308 3.75 11.94 10.87
CA ALA A 308 3.26 12.37 12.17
C ALA A 308 2.52 11.24 12.92
N SER A 309 1.48 10.67 12.31
CA SER A 309 0.61 9.67 12.95
C SER A 309 1.11 8.23 12.80
N ALA A 310 1.90 7.95 11.78
CA ALA A 310 2.49 6.63 11.53
C ALA A 310 3.97 6.62 11.93
N ASN A 311 4.43 5.47 12.41
CA ASN A 311 5.85 5.27 12.69
C ASN A 311 6.60 4.94 11.38
N PRO A 312 7.54 5.79 10.93
CA PRO A 312 8.30 5.55 9.71
C PRO A 312 9.15 4.27 9.73
N GLU A 313 9.54 3.76 10.90
CA GLU A 313 10.22 2.47 11.02
C GLU A 313 9.33 1.28 10.59
N GLN A 314 8.00 1.45 10.63
CA GLN A 314 7.04 0.41 10.24
C GLN A 314 6.54 0.55 8.81
N THR A 315 6.39 1.79 8.31
CA THR A 315 5.74 2.10 7.03
C THR A 315 6.54 3.04 6.14
N GLY A 316 7.68 3.52 6.58
CA GLY A 316 8.54 4.43 5.81
C GLY A 316 9.34 3.72 4.70
N PRO A 317 10.25 4.43 4.06
CA PRO A 317 11.17 3.85 3.07
C PRO A 317 12.02 2.72 3.68
N TYR A 318 12.04 1.56 3.01
CA TYR A 318 12.75 0.36 3.48
C TYR A 318 13.81 -0.14 2.49
N GLN A 319 13.92 0.52 1.35
CA GLN A 319 14.89 0.27 0.28
C GLN A 319 15.53 1.58 -0.14
N ASN A 320 16.73 1.54 -0.72
CA ASN A 320 17.45 2.69 -1.29
C ASN A 320 17.46 3.92 -0.35
N PRO A 321 17.97 3.81 0.89
CA PRO A 321 17.86 4.87 1.90
C PRO A 321 18.52 6.19 1.46
N GLU A 322 19.46 6.13 0.52
CA GLU A 322 20.12 7.29 -0.10
C GLU A 322 19.15 8.15 -0.93
N LEU A 323 18.07 7.56 -1.46
CA LEU A 323 17.06 8.27 -2.26
C LEU A 323 15.96 8.92 -1.42
N HIS A 324 15.83 8.54 -0.15
CA HIS A 324 14.65 8.89 0.63
C HIS A 324 15.03 9.68 1.89
N ARG A 325 14.37 10.80 2.09
CA ARG A 325 14.49 11.61 3.30
C ARG A 325 13.18 11.56 4.05
N VAL A 326 13.26 11.33 5.36
CA VAL A 326 12.09 11.29 6.26
C VAL A 326 12.21 12.44 7.23
N ILE A 327 11.14 13.21 7.38
CA ILE A 327 10.95 14.18 8.47
C ILE A 327 9.82 13.64 9.32
N HIS A 328 10.10 13.33 10.58
CA HIS A 328 9.15 12.73 11.50
C HIS A 328 8.87 13.67 12.67
N VAL A 329 7.58 13.92 12.92
CA VAL A 329 7.08 14.62 14.08
C VAL A 329 6.63 13.58 15.11
N PRO A 330 7.42 13.27 16.15
CA PRO A 330 7.04 12.29 17.15
C PRO A 330 5.75 12.68 17.89
N VAL A 331 4.99 11.68 18.33
CA VAL A 331 3.70 11.91 19.04
C VAL A 331 3.90 12.75 20.30
N GLU A 332 5.02 12.60 20.97
CA GLU A 332 5.37 13.34 22.20
C GLU A 332 5.57 14.84 21.96
N THR A 333 5.89 15.23 20.73
CA THR A 333 6.05 16.65 20.35
C THR A 333 4.76 17.25 19.81
N GLN A 334 3.71 16.44 19.64
CA GLN A 334 2.41 16.92 19.24
C GLN A 334 1.71 17.54 20.45
N LEU A 335 1.22 18.79 20.30
CA LEU A 335 0.58 19.51 21.40
C LEU A 335 -0.68 18.75 21.88
N PRO A 336 -0.78 18.43 23.19
CA PRO A 336 -1.92 17.71 23.70
C PRO A 336 -3.16 18.63 23.71
N GLY A 337 -4.30 18.08 23.27
CA GLY A 337 -5.62 18.65 23.50
C GLY A 337 -6.01 19.90 22.72
N ALA A 338 -5.15 20.41 21.90
CA ALA A 338 -5.49 21.52 21.05
C ALA A 338 -6.27 21.02 19.84
N GLU A 339 -7.54 20.86 20.03
CA GLU A 339 -8.58 20.89 19.00
C GLU A 339 -8.34 20.04 17.73
N GLN A 340 -9.34 19.40 17.24
CA GLN A 340 -9.45 18.65 15.97
C GLN A 340 -8.93 19.40 14.72
N ARG A 341 -8.50 20.64 14.85
CA ARG A 341 -7.91 21.50 13.82
C ARG A 341 -6.39 21.46 13.76
N TYR A 342 -5.72 20.84 14.71
CA TYR A 342 -4.28 20.80 14.74
C TYR A 342 -3.74 19.81 13.70
N GLN A 343 -2.95 20.33 12.77
CA GLN A 343 -2.18 19.54 11.83
C GLN A 343 -0.76 19.35 12.38
N PRO A 344 -0.40 18.18 12.90
CA PRO A 344 0.91 17.98 13.53
C PRO A 344 2.09 18.29 12.60
N LEU A 345 1.92 18.10 11.29
CA LEU A 345 2.93 18.45 10.30
C LEU A 345 3.15 19.96 10.13
N SER A 346 2.32 20.83 10.71
CA SER A 346 2.46 22.29 10.58
C SER A 346 3.75 22.85 11.21
N ILE A 347 4.36 22.13 12.13
CA ILE A 347 5.63 22.51 12.75
C ILE A 347 6.82 22.38 11.78
N ILE A 348 6.71 21.52 10.77
CA ILE A 348 7.72 21.37 9.71
C ILE A 348 7.69 22.63 8.85
N THR A 349 8.82 23.29 8.72
CA THR A 349 8.95 24.52 7.92
C THR A 349 9.23 24.21 6.45
N SER A 350 8.86 25.14 5.56
CA SER A 350 9.20 25.02 4.12
C SER A 350 10.72 25.02 3.90
N GLN A 351 11.48 25.76 4.72
CA GLN A 351 12.94 25.79 4.67
C GLN A 351 13.54 24.42 4.98
N GLU A 352 13.07 23.73 6.02
CA GLU A 352 13.54 22.41 6.41
C GLU A 352 13.31 21.38 5.28
N VAL A 353 12.13 21.44 4.63
CA VAL A 353 11.82 20.56 3.49
C VAL A 353 12.68 20.89 2.27
N MET A 354 12.88 22.20 1.96
CA MET A 354 13.73 22.63 0.87
C MET A 354 15.15 22.08 0.99
N GLU A 355 15.75 22.14 2.18
CA GLU A 355 17.10 21.61 2.43
C GLU A 355 17.22 20.10 2.15
N LYS A 356 16.11 19.35 2.26
CA LYS A 356 16.08 17.92 1.90
C LYS A 356 15.82 17.67 0.41
N VAL A 357 15.14 18.62 -0.26
CA VAL A 357 14.87 18.54 -1.71
C VAL A 357 16.15 18.79 -2.50
N ILE A 358 16.96 19.80 -2.12
CA ILE A 358 18.15 20.21 -2.86
C ILE A 358 19.39 19.36 -2.59
N LYS A 359 19.39 18.55 -1.51
CA LYS A 359 20.45 17.57 -1.15
C LYS A 359 20.19 16.22 -1.80
#